data_90d93a28be169f597eed95858afbef52
#
_entry.id   90d93a28be169f597eed95858afbef52
#
_cell.length_a   1.000
_cell.length_b   1.000
_cell.length_c   1.000
_cell.angle_alpha   90.00
_cell.angle_beta   90.00
_cell.angle_gamma   90.00
#
_symmetry.space_group_name_H-M   'P 1'
#
loop_
_entity.id
_entity.type
_entity.pdbx_description
1 polymer ?
#
loop_
_entity_poly.entity_id
_entity_poly.type
_entity_poly.pdbx_seq_one_letter_code
_entity_poly.pdbx_strand_id
1 'polypeptide(L)'
;MLNTSGNVVKRLQQGLAVFLPGIFLLGFNIGTGSVTAMAKAGADYGMTLLWTLVASCFCTFFMINLYGRYTLVTGETALEAFKKHIHPGVGIFFLIALGVGVCGSVMGVMGIVADICHQWSLSWLDGGIHPVWFALFFISLVYVIFWRGNTHFFERFLALVVALMSACFLLNFFLFMPQPSVLVAGLIPSLPDEVVGSGESPLLVAASMVGTTVFSGLFIIRTTLVKEAGWTIGQYKEQRNDALFSVGLMFVISASIMAAAAGTLHIAGLQMTSAAQMLGLLEPLAGQFAVSVFAAGLIAAGVSSQFPNVLMLPWLICDYSGRKRDMTLPRYRLIVFIISLLGLVVPVFNARPIVVMILSQAFNAVILPLTVGCLIYLANQKALMKSYRLSSVQNLVLAAILLFSLFTAYIGLSGVWQTITSL
;
A
#
# COMPACT_ATOMS: atom_id res chain seq x y z
N MET A 1 -2.92 -11.92 -44.96
CA MET A 1 -3.12 -10.83 -43.96
C MET A 1 -3.52 -11.31 -42.55
N LEU A 2 -3.48 -12.61 -42.23
CA LEU A 2 -3.94 -13.14 -40.93
C LEU A 2 -2.83 -13.45 -39.90
N ASN A 3 -1.57 -13.12 -40.19
CA ASN A 3 -0.43 -13.47 -39.31
C ASN A 3 0.16 -12.28 -38.53
N THR A 4 -0.30 -11.05 -38.79
CA THR A 4 0.18 -9.83 -38.13
C THR A 4 -0.53 -9.58 -36.79
N SER A 5 -1.80 -9.93 -36.65
CA SER A 5 -2.56 -9.75 -35.40
C SER A 5 -2.07 -10.69 -34.28
N GLY A 6 -1.71 -11.93 -34.60
CA GLY A 6 -1.16 -12.88 -33.62
C GLY A 6 0.20 -12.47 -33.06
N ASN A 7 1.04 -11.81 -33.88
CA ASN A 7 2.33 -11.28 -33.44
C ASN A 7 2.22 -10.01 -32.60
N VAL A 8 1.25 -9.16 -32.87
CA VAL A 8 0.97 -7.96 -32.07
C VAL A 8 0.42 -8.35 -30.69
N VAL A 9 -0.52 -9.29 -30.64
CA VAL A 9 -1.08 -9.80 -29.37
C VAL A 9 0.01 -10.50 -28.53
N LYS A 10 0.87 -11.32 -29.14
CA LYS A 10 2.01 -11.93 -28.45
C LYS A 10 3.03 -10.91 -27.96
N ARG A 11 3.34 -9.88 -28.74
CA ARG A 11 4.23 -8.78 -28.31
C ARG A 11 3.61 -7.94 -27.20
N LEU A 12 2.31 -7.67 -27.24
CA LEU A 12 1.57 -7.02 -26.15
C LEU A 12 1.54 -7.88 -24.88
N GLN A 13 1.31 -9.19 -25.01
CA GLN A 13 1.35 -10.12 -23.89
C GLN A 13 2.75 -10.26 -23.30
N GLN A 14 3.79 -10.29 -24.12
CA GLN A 14 5.19 -10.30 -23.66
C GLN A 14 5.57 -8.95 -23.03
N GLY A 15 5.12 -7.82 -23.58
CA GLY A 15 5.31 -6.50 -23.00
C GLY A 15 4.60 -6.36 -21.64
N LEU A 16 3.36 -6.82 -21.53
CA LEU A 16 2.60 -6.83 -20.26
C LEU A 16 3.21 -7.77 -19.23
N ALA A 17 3.78 -8.90 -19.63
CA ALA A 17 4.44 -9.84 -18.71
C ALA A 17 5.67 -9.23 -18.02
N VAL A 18 6.35 -8.27 -18.65
CA VAL A 18 7.48 -7.52 -18.05
C VAL A 18 7.00 -6.61 -16.92
N PHE A 19 5.77 -6.10 -16.99
CA PHE A 19 5.18 -5.22 -15.98
C PHE A 19 4.37 -5.97 -14.89
N LEU A 20 4.24 -7.30 -14.99
CA LEU A 20 3.50 -8.10 -14.01
C LEU A 20 3.99 -7.93 -12.57
N PRO A 21 5.32 -7.94 -12.28
CA PRO A 21 5.80 -7.72 -10.92
C PRO A 21 5.42 -6.34 -10.38
N GLY A 22 5.47 -5.30 -11.22
CA GLY A 22 5.10 -3.94 -10.86
C GLY A 22 3.59 -3.75 -10.66
N ILE A 23 2.77 -4.35 -11.52
CA ILE A 23 1.30 -4.33 -11.39
C ILE A 23 0.87 -5.03 -10.10
N PHE A 24 1.51 -6.16 -9.74
CA PHE A 24 1.25 -6.84 -8.48
C PHE A 24 1.59 -5.95 -7.27
N LEU A 25 2.76 -5.31 -7.29
CA LEU A 25 3.18 -4.38 -6.24
C LEU A 25 2.26 -3.15 -6.17
N LEU A 26 1.74 -2.70 -7.30
CA LEU A 26 0.79 -1.60 -7.39
C LEU A 26 -0.54 -1.97 -6.74
N GLY A 27 -1.10 -3.14 -7.06
CA GLY A 27 -2.32 -3.66 -6.44
C GLY A 27 -2.17 -3.90 -4.94
N PHE A 28 -0.96 -4.25 -4.49
CA PHE A 28 -0.64 -4.36 -3.07
C PHE A 28 -0.61 -2.99 -2.38
N ASN A 29 -0.05 -1.97 -3.02
CA ASN A 29 0.19 -0.65 -2.42
C ASN A 29 -1.03 0.29 -2.53
N ILE A 30 -1.84 0.16 -3.60
CA ILE A 30 -3.09 0.92 -3.78
C ILE A 30 -4.25 0.08 -3.25
N GLY A 31 -4.29 -0.08 -1.93
CA GLY A 31 -5.40 -0.70 -1.23
C GLY A 31 -6.22 0.34 -0.45
N THR A 32 -7.17 -0.12 0.34
CA THR A 32 -7.96 0.74 1.23
C THR A 32 -7.10 1.58 2.17
N GLY A 33 -5.91 1.10 2.58
CA GLY A 33 -4.98 1.87 3.41
C GLY A 33 -4.50 3.15 2.74
N SER A 34 -4.07 3.05 1.48
CA SER A 34 -3.65 4.21 0.68
C SER A 34 -4.84 5.14 0.41
N VAL A 35 -5.99 4.57 -0.01
CA VAL A 35 -7.21 5.36 -0.26
C VAL A 35 -7.61 6.12 1.00
N THR A 36 -7.64 5.47 2.16
CA THR A 36 -8.02 6.10 3.43
C THR A 36 -7.05 7.21 3.84
N ALA A 37 -5.73 6.96 3.79
CA ALA A 37 -4.73 7.96 4.18
C ALA A 37 -4.78 9.19 3.28
N MET A 38 -4.92 9.01 1.95
CA MET A 38 -4.98 10.12 1.00
C MET A 38 -6.31 10.86 1.05
N ALA A 39 -7.44 10.14 1.20
CA ALA A 39 -8.75 10.76 1.36
C ALA A 39 -8.84 11.56 2.67
N LYS A 40 -8.31 11.02 3.77
CA LYS A 40 -8.23 11.72 5.06
C LYS A 40 -7.39 12.99 4.96
N ALA A 41 -6.20 12.89 4.37
CA ALA A 41 -5.32 14.04 4.16
C ALA A 41 -6.01 15.12 3.30
N GLY A 42 -6.68 14.72 2.22
CA GLY A 42 -7.41 15.62 1.35
C GLY A 42 -8.61 16.29 2.02
N ALA A 43 -9.41 15.52 2.79
CA ALA A 43 -10.59 16.02 3.47
C ALA A 43 -10.23 17.00 4.60
N ASP A 44 -9.27 16.64 5.45
CA ASP A 44 -8.95 17.40 6.63
C ASP A 44 -8.01 18.59 6.34
N TYR A 45 -7.05 18.40 5.42
CA TYR A 45 -5.94 19.34 5.19
C TYR A 45 -5.84 19.84 3.74
N GLY A 46 -6.80 19.52 2.88
CA GLY A 46 -6.76 19.89 1.46
C GLY A 46 -5.52 19.30 0.78
N MET A 47 -4.83 20.13 0.00
CA MET A 47 -3.60 19.70 -0.69
C MET A 47 -2.31 20.01 0.08
N THR A 48 -2.38 20.51 1.32
CA THR A 48 -1.21 20.96 2.10
C THR A 48 -0.17 19.85 2.31
N LEU A 49 -0.61 18.58 2.41
CA LEU A 49 0.27 17.42 2.59
C LEU A 49 0.73 16.76 1.27
N LEU A 50 0.52 17.40 0.10
CA LEU A 50 0.93 16.84 -1.20
C LEU A 50 2.45 16.59 -1.27
N TRP A 51 3.26 17.43 -0.63
CA TRP A 51 4.71 17.26 -0.57
C TRP A 51 5.13 15.92 0.06
N THR A 52 4.38 15.41 1.06
CA THR A 52 4.67 14.10 1.68
C THR A 52 4.47 12.96 0.69
N LEU A 53 3.45 13.06 -0.15
CA LEU A 53 3.21 12.07 -1.22
C LEU A 53 4.32 12.10 -2.26
N VAL A 54 4.75 13.29 -2.72
CA VAL A 54 5.85 13.44 -3.70
C VAL A 54 7.15 12.87 -3.14
N ALA A 55 7.51 13.29 -1.92
CA ALA A 55 8.72 12.79 -1.23
C ALA A 55 8.66 11.26 -1.04
N SER A 56 7.50 10.74 -0.64
CA SER A 56 7.29 9.30 -0.45
C SER A 56 7.42 8.52 -1.76
N CYS A 57 6.84 9.00 -2.85
CA CYS A 57 6.97 8.36 -4.16
C CYS A 57 8.42 8.36 -4.65
N PHE A 58 9.15 9.47 -4.47
CA PHE A 58 10.59 9.52 -4.77
C PHE A 58 11.38 8.49 -3.95
N CYS A 59 11.16 8.44 -2.64
CA CYS A 59 11.78 7.45 -1.77
C CYS A 59 11.46 6.02 -2.22
N THR A 60 10.19 5.73 -2.52
CA THR A 60 9.74 4.41 -2.95
C THR A 60 10.39 3.98 -4.25
N PHE A 61 10.44 4.86 -5.26
CA PHE A 61 11.13 4.57 -6.52
C PHE A 61 12.61 4.23 -6.28
N PHE A 62 13.29 5.05 -5.46
CA PHE A 62 14.71 4.87 -5.20
C PHE A 62 14.97 3.56 -4.44
N MET A 63 14.17 3.26 -3.43
CA MET A 63 14.28 2.05 -2.62
C MET A 63 13.97 0.79 -3.44
N ILE A 64 12.87 0.75 -4.20
CA ILE A 64 12.52 -0.40 -5.08
C ILE A 64 13.65 -0.66 -6.08
N ASN A 65 14.19 0.41 -6.67
CA ASN A 65 15.26 0.28 -7.66
C ASN A 65 16.56 -0.27 -7.05
N LEU A 66 16.92 0.19 -5.86
CA LEU A 66 18.16 -0.26 -5.21
C LEU A 66 18.04 -1.67 -4.60
N TYR A 67 16.92 -2.01 -3.96
CA TYR A 67 16.65 -3.36 -3.49
C TYR A 67 16.61 -4.36 -4.66
N GLY A 68 15.91 -3.98 -5.75
CA GLY A 68 15.89 -4.79 -6.96
C GLY A 68 17.31 -5.00 -7.54
N ARG A 69 18.11 -3.90 -7.65
CA ARG A 69 19.50 -3.99 -8.11
C ARG A 69 20.36 -4.89 -7.23
N TYR A 70 20.18 -4.82 -5.89
CA TYR A 70 20.87 -5.71 -4.98
C TYR A 70 20.63 -7.18 -5.34
N THR A 71 19.37 -7.56 -5.51
CA THR A 71 19.01 -8.94 -5.87
C THR A 71 19.48 -9.34 -7.26
N LEU A 72 19.41 -8.43 -8.25
CA LEU A 72 19.93 -8.69 -9.60
C LEU A 72 21.44 -9.00 -9.61
N VAL A 73 22.20 -8.38 -8.70
CA VAL A 73 23.65 -8.56 -8.59
C VAL A 73 24.02 -9.79 -7.77
N THR A 74 23.34 -10.00 -6.64
CA THR A 74 23.73 -11.01 -5.65
C THR A 74 22.95 -12.33 -5.79
N GLY A 75 21.75 -12.30 -6.38
CA GLY A 75 20.82 -13.42 -6.39
C GLY A 75 20.16 -13.70 -5.03
N GLU A 76 20.44 -12.87 -4.01
CA GLU A 76 19.90 -13.00 -2.65
C GLU A 76 18.68 -12.09 -2.47
N THR A 77 17.72 -12.54 -1.65
CA THR A 77 16.61 -11.70 -1.20
C THR A 77 17.05 -10.81 -0.04
N ALA A 78 16.25 -9.79 0.29
CA ALA A 78 16.57 -8.90 1.40
C ALA A 78 16.66 -9.64 2.73
N LEU A 79 15.72 -10.54 3.06
CA LEU A 79 15.74 -11.27 4.33
C LEU A 79 16.88 -12.29 4.41
N GLU A 80 17.20 -12.95 3.30
CA GLU A 80 18.41 -13.81 3.22
C GLU A 80 19.66 -12.97 3.51
N ALA A 81 19.77 -11.79 2.87
CA ALA A 81 20.89 -10.89 3.05
C ALA A 81 21.01 -10.35 4.48
N PHE A 82 19.89 -9.93 5.08
CA PHE A 82 19.88 -9.47 6.48
C PHE A 82 20.38 -10.55 7.42
N LYS A 83 19.87 -11.78 7.25
CA LYS A 83 20.28 -12.93 8.05
C LYS A 83 21.76 -13.26 7.90
N LYS A 84 22.27 -13.25 6.66
CA LYS A 84 23.61 -13.76 6.31
C LYS A 84 24.71 -12.72 6.50
N HIS A 85 24.44 -11.45 6.18
CA HIS A 85 25.44 -10.40 6.09
C HIS A 85 25.33 -9.32 7.17
N ILE A 86 24.22 -9.26 7.92
CA ILE A 86 24.05 -8.34 9.04
C ILE A 86 23.98 -9.14 10.35
N HIS A 87 22.80 -9.64 10.68
CA HIS A 87 22.57 -10.47 11.85
C HIS A 87 21.22 -11.21 11.73
N PRO A 88 21.10 -12.49 12.14
CA PRO A 88 19.84 -13.23 12.09
C PRO A 88 18.68 -12.52 12.81
N GLY A 89 18.97 -11.84 13.93
CA GLY A 89 17.99 -11.07 14.69
C GLY A 89 17.35 -9.92 13.89
N VAL A 90 18.06 -9.34 12.91
CA VAL A 90 17.49 -8.30 12.04
C VAL A 90 16.38 -8.86 11.14
N GLY A 91 16.62 -10.05 10.57
CA GLY A 91 15.58 -10.72 9.78
C GLY A 91 14.35 -11.10 10.63
N ILE A 92 14.55 -11.57 11.87
CA ILE A 92 13.46 -11.86 12.81
C ILE A 92 12.71 -10.58 13.19
N PHE A 93 13.42 -9.48 13.44
CA PHE A 93 12.79 -8.19 13.71
C PHE A 93 11.84 -7.78 12.56
N PHE A 94 12.31 -7.88 11.30
CA PHE A 94 11.45 -7.57 10.15
C PHE A 94 10.25 -8.50 10.04
N LEU A 95 10.41 -9.80 10.32
CA LEU A 95 9.28 -10.74 10.35
C LEU A 95 8.21 -10.31 11.37
N ILE A 96 8.62 -9.97 12.58
CA ILE A 96 7.71 -9.56 13.64
C ILE A 96 7.10 -8.19 13.33
N ALA A 97 7.92 -7.19 13.01
CA ALA A 97 7.47 -5.83 12.81
C ALA A 97 6.52 -5.71 11.60
N LEU A 98 6.88 -6.33 10.46
CA LEU A 98 5.99 -6.36 9.29
C LEU A 98 4.74 -7.22 9.55
N GLY A 99 4.87 -8.31 10.31
CA GLY A 99 3.74 -9.14 10.74
C GLY A 99 2.73 -8.34 11.55
N VAL A 100 3.18 -7.53 12.52
CA VAL A 100 2.31 -6.64 13.31
C VAL A 100 1.65 -5.59 12.42
N GLY A 101 2.40 -4.93 11.54
CA GLY A 101 1.86 -3.96 10.59
C GLY A 101 0.79 -4.56 9.67
N VAL A 102 1.03 -5.76 9.16
CA VAL A 102 0.07 -6.50 8.33
C VAL A 102 -1.19 -6.86 9.12
N CYS A 103 -1.07 -7.32 10.36
CA CYS A 103 -2.23 -7.62 11.21
C CYS A 103 -3.12 -6.38 11.39
N GLY A 104 -2.53 -5.22 11.67
CA GLY A 104 -3.25 -3.96 11.74
C GLY A 104 -3.91 -3.57 10.39
N SER A 105 -3.20 -3.77 9.28
CA SER A 105 -3.76 -3.53 7.93
C SER A 105 -4.96 -4.44 7.64
N VAL A 106 -4.89 -5.73 7.98
CA VAL A 106 -5.98 -6.70 7.80
C VAL A 106 -7.21 -6.29 8.60
N MET A 107 -7.04 -5.84 9.86
CA MET A 107 -8.13 -5.34 10.70
C MET A 107 -8.78 -4.10 10.09
N GLY A 108 -7.97 -3.10 9.70
CA GLY A 108 -8.45 -1.85 9.15
C GLY A 108 -9.14 -2.02 7.79
N VAL A 109 -8.53 -2.78 6.87
CA VAL A 109 -9.09 -3.08 5.53
C VAL A 109 -10.48 -3.70 5.66
N MET A 110 -10.57 -4.76 6.46
CA MET A 110 -11.84 -5.49 6.59
C MET A 110 -12.89 -4.68 7.34
N GLY A 111 -12.45 -3.87 8.32
CA GLY A 111 -13.33 -2.92 9.01
C GLY A 111 -13.94 -1.90 8.05
N ILE A 112 -13.14 -1.29 7.16
CA ILE A 112 -13.61 -0.34 6.15
C ILE A 112 -14.56 -1.01 5.16
N VAL A 113 -14.21 -2.17 4.63
CA VAL A 113 -15.06 -2.92 3.69
C VAL A 113 -16.40 -3.27 4.32
N ALA A 114 -16.39 -3.75 5.57
CA ALA A 114 -17.60 -4.11 6.29
C ALA A 114 -18.51 -2.89 6.59
N ASP A 115 -17.90 -1.76 6.97
CA ASP A 115 -18.61 -0.50 7.23
C ASP A 115 -19.25 0.05 5.95
N ILE A 116 -18.53 0.09 4.83
CA ILE A 116 -19.05 0.50 3.53
C ILE A 116 -20.23 -0.38 3.11
N CYS A 117 -20.11 -1.69 3.24
CA CYS A 117 -21.20 -2.61 2.91
C CYS A 117 -22.42 -2.42 3.83
N HIS A 118 -22.19 -2.16 5.11
CA HIS A 118 -23.26 -1.85 6.07
C HIS A 118 -24.01 -0.58 5.63
N GLN A 119 -23.28 0.52 5.37
CA GLN A 119 -23.86 1.78 4.92
C GLN A 119 -24.64 1.60 3.60
N TRP A 120 -24.10 0.84 2.68
CA TRP A 120 -24.79 0.53 1.42
C TRP A 120 -26.05 -0.29 1.66
N SER A 121 -26.05 -1.23 2.60
CA SER A 121 -27.20 -2.05 2.94
C SER A 121 -28.35 -1.27 3.59
N LEU A 122 -28.06 -0.13 4.23
CA LEU A 122 -29.07 0.77 4.81
C LEU A 122 -30.00 1.40 3.74
N SER A 123 -29.52 1.51 2.47
CA SER A 123 -30.33 2.01 1.37
C SER A 123 -31.42 1.03 0.92
N TRP A 124 -31.37 -0.25 1.34
CA TRP A 124 -32.28 -1.31 0.88
C TRP A 124 -33.04 -2.00 2.02
N LEU A 125 -32.48 -1.96 3.24
CA LEU A 125 -33.02 -2.65 4.40
C LEU A 125 -33.10 -1.70 5.61
N ASP A 126 -34.25 -1.58 6.21
CA ASP A 126 -34.39 -0.85 7.46
C ASP A 126 -33.51 -1.48 8.55
N GLY A 127 -32.52 -0.70 9.03
CA GLY A 127 -31.51 -1.17 9.99
C GLY A 127 -30.27 -1.84 9.38
N GLY A 128 -30.24 -2.07 8.05
CA GLY A 128 -29.08 -2.64 7.35
C GLY A 128 -28.65 -4.03 7.82
N ILE A 129 -27.59 -4.55 7.21
CA ILE A 129 -26.96 -5.81 7.61
C ILE A 129 -25.77 -5.48 8.50
N HIS A 130 -25.65 -6.16 9.66
CA HIS A 130 -24.57 -5.90 10.62
C HIS A 130 -23.18 -6.13 9.98
N PRO A 131 -22.19 -5.23 10.19
CA PRO A 131 -20.87 -5.28 9.54
C PRO A 131 -20.14 -6.62 9.67
N VAL A 132 -20.32 -7.34 10.78
CA VAL A 132 -19.70 -8.66 11.05
C VAL A 132 -20.03 -9.68 9.95
N TRP A 133 -21.26 -9.67 9.41
CA TRP A 133 -21.65 -10.62 8.36
C TRP A 133 -20.93 -10.37 7.05
N PHE A 134 -20.75 -9.10 6.70
CA PHE A 134 -19.95 -8.73 5.52
C PHE A 134 -18.48 -9.12 5.71
N ALA A 135 -17.89 -8.85 6.88
CA ALA A 135 -16.53 -9.26 7.18
C ALA A 135 -16.35 -10.77 7.08
N LEU A 136 -17.26 -11.56 7.67
CA LEU A 136 -17.26 -13.03 7.56
C LEU A 136 -17.36 -13.50 6.11
N PHE A 137 -18.23 -12.89 5.31
CA PHE A 137 -18.39 -13.21 3.91
C PHE A 137 -17.08 -12.98 3.12
N PHE A 138 -16.49 -11.80 3.23
CA PHE A 138 -15.28 -11.47 2.47
C PHE A 138 -14.04 -12.24 2.96
N ILE A 139 -13.89 -12.45 4.28
CA ILE A 139 -12.83 -13.29 4.84
C ILE A 139 -12.96 -14.72 4.30
N SER A 140 -14.18 -15.27 4.31
CA SER A 140 -14.43 -16.61 3.78
C SER A 140 -14.15 -16.69 2.29
N LEU A 141 -14.56 -15.67 1.53
CA LEU A 141 -14.32 -15.56 0.09
C LEU A 141 -12.82 -15.56 -0.22
N VAL A 142 -12.05 -14.68 0.44
CA VAL A 142 -10.59 -14.58 0.27
C VAL A 142 -9.92 -15.89 0.65
N TYR A 143 -10.33 -16.51 1.75
CA TYR A 143 -9.77 -17.78 2.22
C TYR A 143 -10.08 -18.97 1.27
N VAL A 144 -11.32 -19.06 0.75
CA VAL A 144 -11.70 -20.09 -0.22
C VAL A 144 -10.93 -19.94 -1.53
N ILE A 145 -10.75 -18.71 -2.03
CA ILE A 145 -9.93 -18.44 -3.22
C ILE A 145 -8.49 -18.87 -2.98
N PHE A 146 -7.92 -18.52 -1.84
CA PHE A 146 -6.59 -18.94 -1.42
C PHE A 146 -6.48 -20.49 -1.35
N TRP A 147 -7.46 -21.15 -0.74
CA TRP A 147 -7.47 -22.62 -0.58
C TRP A 147 -7.47 -23.36 -1.90
N ARG A 148 -8.19 -22.86 -2.91
CA ARG A 148 -8.28 -23.48 -4.25
C ARG A 148 -7.00 -23.35 -5.07
N GLY A 149 -6.09 -22.45 -4.69
CA GLY A 149 -4.75 -22.31 -5.31
C GLY A 149 -4.73 -21.80 -6.75
N ASN A 150 -5.86 -21.34 -7.29
CA ASN A 150 -5.93 -20.81 -8.66
C ASN A 150 -5.55 -19.31 -8.66
N THR A 151 -4.24 -19.03 -8.48
CA THR A 151 -3.69 -17.69 -8.38
C THR A 151 -3.90 -16.89 -9.67
N HIS A 152 -3.81 -17.51 -10.85
CA HIS A 152 -3.90 -16.81 -12.13
C HIS A 152 -5.27 -16.17 -12.41
N PHE A 153 -6.36 -16.84 -12.05
CA PHE A 153 -7.70 -16.25 -12.18
C PHE A 153 -7.84 -15.06 -11.23
N PHE A 154 -7.35 -15.22 -10.02
CA PHE A 154 -7.40 -14.20 -8.99
C PHE A 154 -6.55 -12.98 -9.35
N GLU A 155 -5.31 -13.16 -9.82
CA GLU A 155 -4.43 -12.09 -10.29
C GLU A 155 -5.08 -11.25 -11.41
N ARG A 156 -5.74 -11.91 -12.38
CA ARG A 156 -6.47 -11.21 -13.45
C ARG A 156 -7.68 -10.44 -12.93
N PHE A 157 -8.43 -11.04 -12.02
CA PHE A 157 -9.56 -10.37 -11.38
C PHE A 157 -9.10 -9.15 -10.58
N LEU A 158 -8.04 -9.27 -9.79
CA LEU A 158 -7.41 -8.17 -9.07
C LEU A 158 -6.96 -7.04 -10.01
N ALA A 159 -6.26 -7.39 -11.08
CA ALA A 159 -5.79 -6.41 -12.06
C ALA A 159 -6.96 -5.64 -12.70
N LEU A 160 -8.06 -6.33 -13.02
CA LEU A 160 -9.26 -5.70 -13.56
C LEU A 160 -9.89 -4.73 -12.55
N VAL A 161 -10.01 -5.15 -11.29
CA VAL A 161 -10.60 -4.35 -10.22
C VAL A 161 -9.75 -3.11 -9.92
N VAL A 162 -8.42 -3.28 -9.82
CA VAL A 162 -7.48 -2.16 -9.65
C VAL A 162 -7.53 -1.20 -10.84
N ALA A 163 -7.62 -1.71 -12.06
CA ALA A 163 -7.76 -0.89 -13.26
C ALA A 163 -9.06 -0.08 -13.25
N LEU A 164 -10.19 -0.70 -12.88
CA LEU A 164 -11.49 -0.03 -12.78
C LEU A 164 -11.48 1.06 -11.70
N MET A 165 -10.96 0.74 -10.51
CA MET A 165 -10.81 1.70 -9.42
C MET A 165 -9.91 2.87 -9.84
N SER A 166 -8.77 2.57 -10.47
CA SER A 166 -7.85 3.59 -10.98
C SER A 166 -8.51 4.50 -11.99
N ALA A 167 -9.30 3.95 -12.92
CA ALA A 167 -10.06 4.73 -13.89
C ALA A 167 -11.08 5.67 -13.22
N CYS A 168 -11.80 5.17 -12.20
CA CYS A 168 -12.74 5.98 -11.42
C CYS A 168 -12.04 7.16 -10.71
N PHE A 169 -10.89 6.93 -10.08
CA PHE A 169 -10.15 7.99 -9.41
C PHE A 169 -9.52 8.99 -10.40
N LEU A 170 -9.05 8.52 -11.55
CA LEU A 170 -8.56 9.40 -12.62
C LEU A 170 -9.66 10.30 -13.16
N LEU A 171 -10.86 9.77 -13.42
CA LEU A 171 -12.02 10.56 -13.83
C LEU A 171 -12.35 11.63 -12.77
N ASN A 172 -12.34 11.24 -11.49
CA ASN A 172 -12.54 12.19 -10.39
C ASN A 172 -11.49 13.31 -10.37
N PHE A 173 -10.23 12.99 -10.61
CA PHE A 173 -9.17 13.99 -10.65
C PHE A 173 -9.44 15.07 -11.70
N PHE A 174 -9.87 14.67 -12.90
CA PHE A 174 -10.19 15.63 -13.98
C PHE A 174 -11.42 16.50 -13.68
N LEU A 175 -12.34 15.98 -12.88
CA LEU A 175 -13.57 16.69 -12.52
C LEU A 175 -13.39 17.67 -11.35
N PHE A 176 -12.50 17.34 -10.40
CA PHE A 176 -12.21 18.14 -9.20
C PHE A 176 -10.77 18.62 -9.13
N MET A 177 -10.14 18.82 -10.29
CA MET A 177 -8.75 19.27 -10.31
C MET A 177 -8.59 20.57 -9.51
N PRO A 178 -7.81 20.57 -8.42
CA PRO A 178 -7.56 21.77 -7.64
C PRO A 178 -6.88 22.84 -8.50
N GLN A 179 -7.06 24.10 -8.12
CA GLN A 179 -6.39 25.20 -8.81
C GLN A 179 -4.87 24.97 -8.80
N PRO A 180 -4.15 25.28 -9.89
CA PRO A 180 -2.70 25.07 -9.97
C PRO A 180 -1.92 25.76 -8.85
N SER A 181 -2.39 26.91 -8.36
CA SER A 181 -1.80 27.61 -7.20
C SER A 181 -1.85 26.78 -5.92
N VAL A 182 -2.94 26.06 -5.66
CA VAL A 182 -3.12 25.19 -4.50
C VAL A 182 -2.19 23.96 -4.60
N LEU A 183 -2.04 23.39 -5.80
CA LEU A 183 -1.12 22.29 -6.03
C LEU A 183 0.34 22.71 -5.78
N VAL A 184 0.74 23.89 -6.29
CA VAL A 184 2.10 24.42 -6.08
C VAL A 184 2.35 24.71 -4.61
N ALA A 185 1.38 25.32 -3.91
CA ALA A 185 1.48 25.56 -2.47
C ALA A 185 1.64 24.24 -1.67
N GLY A 186 0.90 23.20 -2.06
CA GLY A 186 0.98 21.89 -1.42
C GLY A 186 2.30 21.13 -1.65
N LEU A 187 3.16 21.58 -2.57
CA LEU A 187 4.51 21.04 -2.75
C LEU A 187 5.53 21.62 -1.78
N ILE A 188 5.20 22.71 -1.11
CA ILE A 188 6.07 23.34 -0.11
C ILE A 188 5.93 22.55 1.21
N PRO A 189 7.03 21.99 1.77
CA PRO A 189 6.97 21.25 3.02
C PRO A 189 6.43 22.11 4.15
N SER A 190 5.24 21.78 4.62
CA SER A 190 4.56 22.43 5.74
C SER A 190 3.72 21.40 6.47
N LEU A 191 3.53 21.60 7.76
CA LEU A 191 2.59 20.84 8.56
C LEU A 191 1.43 21.78 8.92
N PRO A 192 0.20 21.41 8.57
CA PRO A 192 -0.97 22.22 8.92
C PRO A 192 -1.22 22.18 10.42
N ASP A 193 -1.96 23.18 10.91
CA ASP A 193 -2.44 23.21 12.29
C ASP A 193 -3.45 22.07 12.53
N GLU A 194 -3.62 21.69 13.79
CA GLU A 194 -4.61 20.70 14.17
C GLU A 194 -6.02 21.21 13.88
N VAL A 195 -6.78 20.39 13.15
CA VAL A 195 -8.18 20.68 12.88
C VAL A 195 -9.03 20.19 14.05
N VAL A 196 -9.71 21.10 14.71
CA VAL A 196 -10.56 20.79 15.88
C VAL A 196 -11.64 19.79 15.46
N GLY A 197 -11.66 18.62 16.11
CA GLY A 197 -12.65 17.58 15.85
C GLY A 197 -12.21 16.49 14.87
N SER A 198 -11.02 16.57 14.24
CA SER A 198 -10.52 15.54 13.29
C SER A 198 -10.22 14.20 13.95
N GLY A 199 -10.00 14.18 15.26
CA GLY A 199 -9.67 12.97 16.01
C GLY A 199 -8.24 12.45 15.81
N GLU A 200 -7.55 12.85 14.72
CA GLU A 200 -6.17 12.46 14.44
C GLU A 200 -5.32 13.71 14.12
N SER A 201 -4.09 13.72 14.69
CA SER A 201 -3.17 14.83 14.44
C SER A 201 -2.67 14.86 12.98
N PRO A 202 -2.33 16.05 12.43
CA PRO A 202 -1.76 16.15 11.08
C PRO A 202 -0.45 15.36 10.94
N LEU A 203 0.29 15.20 12.04
CA LEU A 203 1.50 14.38 12.11
C LEU A 203 1.19 12.91 11.85
N LEU A 204 0.13 12.38 12.48
CA LEU A 204 -0.28 10.99 12.31
C LEU A 204 -0.76 10.72 10.88
N VAL A 205 -1.54 11.65 10.31
CA VAL A 205 -2.01 11.54 8.92
C VAL A 205 -0.83 11.59 7.95
N ALA A 206 0.11 12.53 8.12
CA ALA A 206 1.32 12.59 7.30
C ALA A 206 2.16 11.31 7.42
N ALA A 207 2.37 10.79 8.64
CA ALA A 207 3.09 9.53 8.85
C ALA A 207 2.37 8.35 8.21
N SER A 208 1.04 8.32 8.24
CA SER A 208 0.26 7.26 7.59
C SER A 208 0.37 7.32 6.06
N MET A 209 0.38 8.53 5.46
CA MET A 209 0.63 8.72 4.03
C MET A 209 2.01 8.17 3.62
N VAL A 210 3.04 8.46 4.42
CA VAL A 210 4.39 7.92 4.19
C VAL A 210 4.39 6.40 4.37
N GLY A 211 3.84 5.89 5.46
CA GLY A 211 3.86 4.45 5.79
C GLY A 211 3.12 3.57 4.79
N THR A 212 2.06 4.08 4.15
CA THR A 212 1.37 3.36 3.07
C THR A 212 2.12 3.44 1.74
N THR A 213 2.84 4.55 1.47
CA THR A 213 3.53 4.78 0.20
C THR A 213 4.96 4.21 0.21
N VAL A 214 5.69 4.36 1.32
CA VAL A 214 7.08 3.89 1.51
C VAL A 214 7.07 2.65 2.40
N PHE A 215 6.36 1.64 1.97
CA PHE A 215 6.15 0.44 2.77
C PHE A 215 7.35 -0.51 2.71
N SER A 216 8.01 -0.74 3.85
CA SER A 216 9.20 -1.60 3.97
C SER A 216 8.99 -3.02 3.45
N GLY A 217 7.81 -3.58 3.65
CA GLY A 217 7.44 -4.91 3.14
C GLY A 217 7.45 -4.98 1.62
N LEU A 218 7.09 -3.88 0.94
CA LEU A 218 7.13 -3.79 -0.52
C LEU A 218 8.55 -3.99 -1.06
N PHE A 219 9.53 -3.36 -0.43
CA PHE A 219 10.94 -3.46 -0.84
C PHE A 219 11.50 -4.87 -0.64
N ILE A 220 11.15 -5.49 0.49
CA ILE A 220 11.55 -6.85 0.81
C ILE A 220 10.92 -7.84 -0.18
N ILE A 221 9.61 -7.76 -0.40
CA ILE A 221 8.91 -8.63 -1.37
C ILE A 221 9.43 -8.39 -2.79
N ARG A 222 9.78 -7.15 -3.17
CA ARG A 222 10.38 -6.87 -4.48
C ARG A 222 11.60 -7.74 -4.74
N THR A 223 12.47 -7.92 -3.74
CA THR A 223 13.66 -8.75 -3.87
C THR A 223 13.30 -10.22 -4.15
N THR A 224 12.26 -10.71 -3.50
CA THR A 224 11.76 -12.08 -3.70
C THR A 224 11.16 -12.26 -5.09
N LEU A 225 10.34 -11.29 -5.55
CA LEU A 225 9.76 -11.33 -6.89
C LEU A 225 10.82 -11.28 -8.00
N VAL A 226 11.85 -10.43 -7.85
CA VAL A 226 12.99 -10.34 -8.78
C VAL A 226 13.75 -11.67 -8.84
N LYS A 227 13.99 -12.30 -7.69
CA LYS A 227 14.66 -13.61 -7.61
C LYS A 227 13.84 -14.71 -8.27
N GLU A 228 12.52 -14.75 -8.02
CA GLU A 228 11.63 -15.75 -8.61
C GLU A 228 11.42 -15.59 -10.11
N ALA A 229 11.42 -14.34 -10.59
CA ALA A 229 11.40 -14.06 -12.02
C ALA A 229 12.70 -14.49 -12.73
N GLY A 230 13.72 -14.91 -11.96
CA GLY A 230 15.02 -15.30 -12.51
C GLY A 230 15.78 -14.15 -13.18
N TRP A 231 15.44 -12.91 -12.81
CA TRP A 231 16.08 -11.73 -13.38
C TRP A 231 17.52 -11.62 -12.91
N THR A 232 18.38 -11.20 -13.83
CA THR A 232 19.80 -10.94 -13.59
C THR A 232 20.12 -9.47 -13.87
N ILE A 233 21.36 -9.06 -13.67
CA ILE A 233 21.78 -7.67 -13.92
C ILE A 233 21.52 -7.22 -15.37
N GLY A 234 21.42 -8.14 -16.32
CA GLY A 234 21.03 -7.84 -17.70
C GLY A 234 19.65 -7.21 -17.83
N GLN A 235 18.71 -7.52 -16.91
CA GLN A 235 17.36 -6.97 -16.86
C GLN A 235 17.24 -5.72 -15.96
N TYR A 236 18.35 -5.05 -15.63
CA TYR A 236 18.31 -3.85 -14.78
C TYR A 236 17.46 -2.72 -15.35
N LYS A 237 17.46 -2.55 -16.68
CA LYS A 237 16.65 -1.52 -17.36
C LYS A 237 15.15 -1.82 -17.25
N GLU A 238 14.78 -3.08 -17.44
CA GLU A 238 13.40 -3.56 -17.30
C GLU A 238 12.93 -3.35 -15.86
N GLN A 239 13.72 -3.76 -14.89
CA GLN A 239 13.42 -3.59 -13.47
C GLN A 239 13.22 -2.13 -13.09
N ARG A 240 14.06 -1.21 -13.60
CA ARG A 240 13.94 0.22 -13.36
C ARG A 240 12.69 0.82 -14.00
N ASN A 241 12.40 0.43 -15.23
CA ASN A 241 11.22 0.91 -15.96
C ASN A 241 9.92 0.43 -15.31
N ASP A 242 9.88 -0.81 -14.86
CA ASP A 242 8.77 -1.39 -14.10
C ASP A 242 8.55 -0.64 -12.77
N ALA A 243 9.63 -0.33 -12.04
CA ALA A 243 9.57 0.47 -10.82
C ALA A 243 9.06 1.89 -11.07
N LEU A 244 9.55 2.55 -12.15
CA LEU A 244 9.12 3.91 -12.52
C LEU A 244 7.64 3.95 -12.89
N PHE A 245 7.18 2.99 -13.69
CA PHE A 245 5.79 2.87 -14.09
C PHE A 245 4.88 2.67 -12.87
N SER A 246 5.25 1.73 -11.99
CA SER A 246 4.47 1.39 -10.80
C SER A 246 4.35 2.58 -9.84
N VAL A 247 5.48 3.25 -9.55
CA VAL A 247 5.47 4.41 -8.64
C VAL A 247 4.79 5.62 -9.27
N GLY A 248 4.98 5.83 -10.58
CA GLY A 248 4.29 6.89 -11.31
C GLY A 248 2.76 6.74 -11.26
N LEU A 249 2.27 5.51 -11.50
CA LEU A 249 0.84 5.22 -11.42
C LEU A 249 0.32 5.34 -9.98
N MET A 250 1.11 4.88 -8.99
CA MET A 250 0.79 5.05 -7.57
C MET A 250 0.65 6.53 -7.21
N PHE A 251 1.58 7.38 -7.65
CA PHE A 251 1.52 8.83 -7.43
C PHE A 251 0.24 9.43 -8.01
N VAL A 252 -0.06 9.14 -9.28
CA VAL A 252 -1.22 9.69 -9.98
C VAL A 252 -2.52 9.29 -9.28
N ILE A 253 -2.68 8.01 -8.91
CA ILE A 253 -3.89 7.55 -8.23
C ILE A 253 -4.01 8.16 -6.83
N SER A 254 -2.93 8.16 -6.04
CA SER A 254 -2.93 8.71 -4.69
C SER A 254 -3.21 10.22 -4.68
N ALA A 255 -2.60 10.97 -5.60
CA ALA A 255 -2.86 12.40 -5.78
C ALA A 255 -4.32 12.67 -6.22
N SER A 256 -4.87 11.81 -7.07
CA SER A 256 -6.28 11.91 -7.51
C SER A 256 -7.26 11.71 -6.35
N ILE A 257 -6.99 10.75 -5.47
CA ILE A 257 -7.82 10.50 -4.28
C ILE A 257 -7.77 11.71 -3.34
N MET A 258 -6.55 12.21 -3.06
CA MET A 258 -6.36 13.38 -2.21
C MET A 258 -7.03 14.62 -2.79
N ALA A 259 -6.89 14.86 -4.10
CA ALA A 259 -7.52 15.98 -4.80
C ALA A 259 -9.06 15.90 -4.79
N ALA A 260 -9.62 14.69 -4.99
CA ALA A 260 -11.05 14.48 -4.91
C ALA A 260 -11.60 14.82 -3.51
N ALA A 261 -10.93 14.37 -2.46
CA ALA A 261 -11.32 14.67 -1.09
C ALA A 261 -11.14 16.15 -0.75
N ALA A 262 -10.08 16.78 -1.25
CA ALA A 262 -9.84 18.22 -1.11
C ALA A 262 -10.91 19.06 -1.83
N GLY A 263 -11.31 18.65 -3.04
CA GLY A 263 -12.29 19.34 -3.86
C GLY A 263 -13.76 19.14 -3.43
N THR A 264 -14.01 18.16 -2.55
CA THR A 264 -15.36 17.82 -2.07
C THR A 264 -15.50 18.06 -0.56
N LEU A 265 -15.01 17.15 0.27
CA LEU A 265 -15.20 17.21 1.72
C LEU A 265 -14.55 18.44 2.36
N HIS A 266 -13.31 18.76 1.96
CA HIS A 266 -12.58 19.90 2.51
C HIS A 266 -13.28 21.23 2.22
N ILE A 267 -13.75 21.44 0.97
CA ILE A 267 -14.50 22.65 0.58
C ILE A 267 -15.83 22.73 1.34
N ALA A 268 -16.47 21.58 1.59
CA ALA A 268 -17.69 21.51 2.38
C ALA A 268 -17.47 21.67 3.90
N GLY A 269 -16.22 21.77 4.37
CA GLY A 269 -15.88 21.83 5.79
C GLY A 269 -16.15 20.52 6.54
N LEU A 270 -16.26 19.40 5.82
CA LEU A 270 -16.53 18.07 6.36
C LEU A 270 -15.23 17.31 6.60
N GLN A 271 -15.05 16.84 7.83
CA GLN A 271 -13.91 16.01 8.21
C GLN A 271 -14.22 14.53 7.93
N MET A 272 -13.20 13.77 7.56
CA MET A 272 -13.38 12.35 7.30
C MET A 272 -13.22 11.52 8.59
N THR A 273 -14.35 11.22 9.24
CA THR A 273 -14.42 10.44 10.49
C THR A 273 -14.97 9.02 10.28
N SER A 274 -15.64 8.75 9.16
CA SER A 274 -16.23 7.45 8.84
C SER A 274 -15.99 7.02 7.40
N ALA A 275 -15.98 5.71 7.16
CA ALA A 275 -15.87 5.16 5.81
C ALA A 275 -17.07 5.54 4.91
N ALA A 276 -18.24 5.80 5.50
CA ALA A 276 -19.41 6.28 4.77
C ALA A 276 -19.16 7.61 4.06
N GLN A 277 -18.39 8.51 4.67
CA GLN A 277 -18.02 9.80 4.05
C GLN A 277 -17.13 9.63 2.82
N MET A 278 -16.40 8.52 2.70
CA MET A 278 -15.67 8.19 1.48
C MET A 278 -16.62 7.98 0.29
N LEU A 279 -17.84 7.50 0.54
CA LEU A 279 -18.87 7.33 -0.48
C LEU A 279 -19.37 8.69 -1.01
N GLY A 280 -19.45 9.70 -0.15
CA GLY A 280 -19.83 11.07 -0.49
C GLY A 280 -18.84 11.79 -1.42
N LEU A 281 -17.62 11.29 -1.60
CA LEU A 281 -16.63 11.87 -2.52
C LEU A 281 -17.10 11.91 -3.99
N LEU A 282 -18.03 11.05 -4.37
CA LEU A 282 -18.53 10.95 -5.74
C LEU A 282 -19.99 11.36 -5.92
N GLU A 283 -20.72 11.58 -4.82
CA GLU A 283 -22.13 11.94 -4.88
C GLU A 283 -22.45 13.18 -5.73
N PRO A 284 -21.63 14.25 -5.71
CA PRO A 284 -21.88 15.43 -6.51
C PRO A 284 -21.79 15.20 -8.02
N LEU A 285 -21.18 14.08 -8.47
CA LEU A 285 -20.85 13.84 -9.89
C LEU A 285 -21.94 13.12 -10.66
N ALA A 286 -22.57 12.12 -10.08
CA ALA A 286 -23.47 11.24 -10.80
C ALA A 286 -24.57 10.64 -9.91
N GLY A 287 -24.88 11.26 -8.75
CA GLY A 287 -25.93 10.83 -7.84
C GLY A 287 -25.71 9.43 -7.27
N GLN A 288 -26.77 8.73 -6.87
CA GLN A 288 -26.73 7.43 -6.22
C GLN A 288 -26.04 6.32 -7.05
N PHE A 289 -26.02 6.42 -8.36
CA PHE A 289 -25.34 5.46 -9.21
C PHE A 289 -23.82 5.53 -9.04
N ALA A 290 -23.26 6.74 -8.97
CA ALA A 290 -21.82 6.92 -8.74
C ALA A 290 -21.41 6.43 -7.33
N VAL A 291 -22.24 6.70 -6.33
CA VAL A 291 -22.02 6.18 -4.98
C VAL A 291 -21.93 4.65 -4.98
N SER A 292 -22.83 3.98 -5.70
CA SER A 292 -22.84 2.51 -5.81
C SER A 292 -21.61 1.98 -6.55
N VAL A 293 -21.21 2.60 -7.64
CA VAL A 293 -19.99 2.22 -8.40
C VAL A 293 -18.73 2.43 -7.55
N PHE A 294 -18.67 3.52 -6.81
CA PHE A 294 -17.55 3.82 -5.93
C PHE A 294 -17.48 2.87 -4.73
N ALA A 295 -18.63 2.57 -4.11
CA ALA A 295 -18.71 1.56 -3.05
C ALA A 295 -18.20 0.21 -3.54
N ALA A 296 -18.65 -0.23 -4.70
CA ALA A 296 -18.17 -1.46 -5.33
C ALA A 296 -16.67 -1.40 -5.60
N GLY A 297 -16.15 -0.26 -6.08
CA GLY A 297 -14.72 -0.03 -6.29
C GLY A 297 -13.90 -0.09 -4.99
N LEU A 298 -14.35 0.54 -3.91
CA LEU A 298 -13.70 0.49 -2.60
C LEU A 298 -13.74 -0.91 -1.97
N ILE A 299 -14.88 -1.60 -2.05
CA ILE A 299 -15.02 -2.98 -1.59
C ILE A 299 -14.05 -3.88 -2.35
N ALA A 300 -14.03 -3.73 -3.67
CA ALA A 300 -13.14 -4.51 -4.52
C ALA A 300 -11.67 -4.21 -4.22
N ALA A 301 -11.28 -2.93 -4.02
CA ALA A 301 -9.94 -2.54 -3.61
C ALA A 301 -9.57 -3.12 -2.24
N GLY A 302 -10.50 -3.13 -1.29
CA GLY A 302 -10.32 -3.74 0.01
C GLY A 302 -10.08 -5.25 -0.07
N VAL A 303 -10.94 -5.96 -0.78
CA VAL A 303 -10.80 -7.40 -0.99
C VAL A 303 -9.52 -7.73 -1.73
N SER A 304 -9.13 -6.91 -2.72
CA SER A 304 -7.90 -7.10 -3.48
C SER A 304 -6.64 -6.91 -2.63
N SER A 305 -6.63 -5.90 -1.77
CA SER A 305 -5.49 -5.66 -0.87
C SER A 305 -5.43 -6.63 0.31
N GLN A 306 -6.58 -7.20 0.70
CA GLN A 306 -6.63 -8.20 1.76
C GLN A 306 -5.83 -9.46 1.44
N PHE A 307 -5.89 -9.91 0.18
CA PHE A 307 -5.22 -11.14 -0.25
C PHE A 307 -3.69 -11.09 -0.09
N PRO A 308 -2.96 -10.10 -0.65
CA PRO A 308 -1.53 -10.00 -0.42
C PRO A 308 -1.19 -9.74 1.05
N ASN A 309 -2.03 -9.02 1.81
CA ASN A 309 -1.80 -8.81 3.23
C ASN A 309 -1.78 -10.12 4.01
N VAL A 310 -2.77 -11.00 3.82
CA VAL A 310 -2.80 -12.29 4.57
C VAL A 310 -1.70 -13.25 4.14
N LEU A 311 -1.16 -13.12 2.93
CA LEU A 311 -0.07 -13.94 2.41
C LEU A 311 1.32 -13.42 2.77
N MET A 312 1.44 -12.17 3.16
CA MET A 312 2.74 -11.54 3.37
C MET A 312 3.56 -12.24 4.44
N LEU A 313 2.98 -12.52 5.61
CA LEU A 313 3.71 -13.17 6.69
C LEU A 313 4.18 -14.59 6.33
N PRO A 314 3.36 -15.49 5.76
CA PRO A 314 3.84 -16.77 5.22
C PRO A 314 4.97 -16.63 4.20
N TRP A 315 4.89 -15.63 3.30
CA TRP A 315 5.94 -15.39 2.31
C TRP A 315 7.26 -14.97 2.95
N LEU A 316 7.21 -14.04 3.90
CA LEU A 316 8.40 -13.61 4.64
C LEU A 316 9.02 -14.76 5.44
N ILE A 317 8.21 -15.65 6.04
CA ILE A 317 8.68 -16.84 6.75
C ILE A 317 9.38 -17.81 5.79
N CYS A 318 8.82 -18.03 4.59
CA CYS A 318 9.45 -18.86 3.56
C CYS A 318 10.80 -18.28 3.13
N ASP A 319 10.83 -16.97 2.85
CA ASP A 319 12.01 -16.27 2.41
C ASP A 319 13.14 -16.32 3.46
N TYR A 320 12.84 -15.95 4.72
CA TYR A 320 13.79 -16.03 5.83
C TYR A 320 14.33 -17.45 6.08
N SER A 321 13.47 -18.45 5.84
CA SER A 321 13.83 -19.88 6.04
C SER A 321 14.56 -20.49 4.84
N GLY A 322 14.68 -19.76 3.70
CA GLY A 322 15.23 -20.28 2.46
C GLY A 322 14.40 -21.42 1.84
N ARG A 323 13.10 -21.47 2.16
CA ARG A 323 12.18 -22.53 1.68
C ARG A 323 11.40 -22.04 0.48
N LYS A 324 11.07 -22.97 -0.44
CA LYS A 324 10.16 -22.68 -1.54
C LYS A 324 8.79 -22.26 -1.00
N ARG A 325 8.15 -21.29 -1.66
CA ARG A 325 6.82 -20.80 -1.32
C ARG A 325 5.74 -21.79 -1.73
N ASP A 326 5.56 -22.84 -0.92
CA ASP A 326 4.47 -23.79 -1.09
C ASP A 326 3.35 -23.48 -0.09
N MET A 327 2.38 -22.68 -0.55
CA MET A 327 1.23 -22.26 0.26
C MET A 327 0.18 -23.36 0.43
N THR A 328 0.38 -24.54 -0.13
CA THR A 328 -0.52 -25.70 0.08
C THR A 328 -0.27 -26.38 1.42
N LEU A 329 0.88 -26.15 2.04
CA LEU A 329 1.24 -26.75 3.33
C LEU A 329 0.30 -26.31 4.46
N PRO A 330 -0.17 -27.25 5.31
CA PRO A 330 -1.16 -26.94 6.36
C PRO A 330 -0.75 -25.81 7.31
N ARG A 331 0.55 -25.71 7.63
CA ARG A 331 1.08 -24.65 8.51
C ARG A 331 0.86 -23.25 7.94
N TYR A 332 1.05 -23.04 6.61
CA TYR A 332 0.84 -21.73 5.99
C TYR A 332 -0.64 -21.45 5.83
N ARG A 333 -1.46 -22.47 5.54
CA ARG A 333 -2.92 -22.33 5.53
C ARG A 333 -3.46 -21.92 6.89
N LEU A 334 -2.93 -22.49 7.97
CA LEU A 334 -3.30 -22.11 9.33
C LEU A 334 -2.91 -20.65 9.65
N ILE A 335 -1.69 -20.23 9.28
CA ILE A 335 -1.25 -18.84 9.48
C ILE A 335 -2.18 -17.87 8.73
N VAL A 336 -2.46 -18.13 7.45
CA VAL A 336 -3.39 -17.31 6.64
C VAL A 336 -4.78 -17.27 7.28
N PHE A 337 -5.29 -18.39 7.78
CA PHE A 337 -6.58 -18.45 8.46
C PHE A 337 -6.59 -17.57 9.71
N ILE A 338 -5.60 -17.70 10.59
CA ILE A 338 -5.51 -16.90 11.82
C ILE A 338 -5.42 -15.41 11.49
N ILE A 339 -4.56 -15.01 10.52
CA ILE A 339 -4.45 -13.61 10.12
C ILE A 339 -5.77 -13.11 9.53
N SER A 340 -6.45 -13.90 8.72
CA SER A 340 -7.74 -13.52 8.12
C SER A 340 -8.80 -13.27 9.19
N LEU A 341 -8.83 -14.05 10.26
CA LEU A 341 -9.76 -13.88 11.38
C LEU A 341 -9.56 -12.54 12.11
N LEU A 342 -8.34 -11.96 12.09
CA LEU A 342 -8.11 -10.63 12.67
C LEU A 342 -8.96 -9.55 11.97
N GLY A 343 -9.37 -9.77 10.73
CA GLY A 343 -10.31 -8.88 10.03
C GLY A 343 -11.67 -8.72 10.71
N LEU A 344 -12.04 -9.63 11.64
CA LEU A 344 -13.27 -9.52 12.42
C LEU A 344 -13.13 -8.56 13.61
N VAL A 345 -11.93 -8.20 14.03
CA VAL A 345 -11.71 -7.40 15.26
C VAL A 345 -12.45 -6.08 15.18
N VAL A 346 -12.29 -5.31 14.12
CA VAL A 346 -12.94 -4.01 13.97
C VAL A 346 -14.47 -4.13 13.95
N PRO A 347 -15.08 -4.99 13.12
CA PRO A 347 -16.54 -5.13 13.10
C PRO A 347 -17.16 -5.69 14.40
N VAL A 348 -16.45 -6.58 15.11
CA VAL A 348 -16.95 -7.20 16.35
C VAL A 348 -16.90 -6.22 17.53
N PHE A 349 -15.79 -5.46 17.64
CA PHE A 349 -15.61 -4.52 18.75
C PHE A 349 -16.14 -3.11 18.44
N ASN A 350 -16.78 -2.89 17.29
CA ASN A 350 -17.25 -1.58 16.82
C ASN A 350 -16.15 -0.50 16.88
N ALA A 351 -14.91 -0.90 16.62
CA ALA A 351 -13.81 0.04 16.56
C ALA A 351 -13.93 0.95 15.33
N ARG A 352 -13.32 2.14 15.37
CA ARG A 352 -13.32 3.08 14.23
C ARG A 352 -12.37 2.57 13.15
N PRO A 353 -12.85 2.10 11.98
CA PRO A 353 -12.00 1.45 10.98
C PRO A 353 -10.89 2.37 10.44
N ILE A 354 -11.21 3.66 10.24
CA ILE A 354 -10.26 4.67 9.75
C ILE A 354 -9.10 4.85 10.72
N VAL A 355 -9.38 4.97 12.03
CA VAL A 355 -8.34 5.13 13.06
C VAL A 355 -7.40 3.93 13.07
N VAL A 356 -7.95 2.71 13.05
CA VAL A 356 -7.16 1.48 13.01
C VAL A 356 -6.27 1.43 11.76
N MET A 357 -6.80 1.85 10.61
CA MET A 357 -6.05 1.89 9.36
C MET A 357 -4.92 2.94 9.43
N ILE A 358 -5.21 4.16 9.86
CA ILE A 358 -4.23 5.24 9.97
C ILE A 358 -3.10 4.86 10.93
N LEU A 359 -3.42 4.29 12.10
CA LEU A 359 -2.43 3.80 13.06
C LEU A 359 -1.56 2.68 12.47
N SER A 360 -2.17 1.72 11.77
CA SER A 360 -1.44 0.65 11.10
C SER A 360 -0.47 1.18 10.03
N GLN A 361 -0.90 2.14 9.22
CA GLN A 361 -0.03 2.75 8.21
C GLN A 361 1.09 3.59 8.85
N ALA A 362 0.79 4.38 9.89
CA ALA A 362 1.81 5.13 10.63
C ALA A 362 2.86 4.20 11.26
N PHE A 363 2.45 3.04 11.77
CA PHE A 363 3.38 2.02 12.29
C PHE A 363 4.36 1.53 11.22
N ASN A 364 3.92 1.39 9.97
CA ASN A 364 4.80 1.01 8.87
C ASN A 364 5.92 2.04 8.63
N ALA A 365 5.66 3.34 8.86
CA ALA A 365 6.67 4.38 8.76
C ALA A 365 7.80 4.22 9.80
N VAL A 366 7.49 3.65 10.98
CA VAL A 366 8.47 3.42 12.06
C VAL A 366 9.53 2.37 11.66
N ILE A 367 9.18 1.41 10.80
CA ILE A 367 10.10 0.36 10.35
C ILE A 367 11.08 0.88 9.29
N LEU A 368 10.73 1.96 8.60
CA LEU A 368 11.44 2.45 7.42
C LEU A 368 12.93 2.81 7.68
N PRO A 369 13.32 3.49 8.76
CA PRO A 369 14.73 3.85 9.00
C PRO A 369 15.66 2.63 9.01
N LEU A 370 15.22 1.53 9.65
CA LEU A 370 16.00 0.30 9.67
C LEU A 370 16.11 -0.33 8.27
N THR A 371 15.04 -0.28 7.50
CA THR A 371 15.02 -0.77 6.11
C THR A 371 16.04 -0.02 5.25
N VAL A 372 16.06 1.32 5.36
CA VAL A 372 17.02 2.16 4.63
C VAL A 372 18.45 1.89 5.11
N GLY A 373 18.67 1.81 6.43
CA GLY A 373 19.98 1.52 7.03
C GLY A 373 20.55 0.16 6.56
N CYS A 374 19.73 -0.88 6.55
CA CYS A 374 20.13 -2.20 6.04
C CYS A 374 20.53 -2.13 4.56
N LEU A 375 19.80 -1.39 3.73
CA LEU A 375 20.15 -1.22 2.31
C LEU A 375 21.49 -0.48 2.14
N ILE A 376 21.70 0.63 2.88
CA ILE A 376 22.96 1.38 2.86
C ILE A 376 24.13 0.45 3.19
N TYR A 377 23.98 -0.33 4.24
CA TYR A 377 25.03 -1.27 4.67
C TYR A 377 25.34 -2.31 3.58
N LEU A 378 24.32 -3.03 3.09
CA LEU A 378 24.51 -4.12 2.12
C LEU A 378 25.01 -3.61 0.76
N ALA A 379 24.41 -2.53 0.25
CA ALA A 379 24.71 -2.04 -1.09
C ALA A 379 26.08 -1.32 -1.19
N ASN A 380 26.73 -1.01 -0.05
CA ASN A 380 28.10 -0.49 0.00
C ASN A 380 29.17 -1.58 0.15
N GLN A 381 28.79 -2.84 0.46
CA GLN A 381 29.77 -3.91 0.63
C GLN A 381 30.42 -4.30 -0.72
N LYS A 382 31.75 -4.12 -0.81
CA LYS A 382 32.52 -4.45 -2.02
C LYS A 382 32.46 -5.95 -2.36
N ALA A 383 32.44 -6.80 -1.34
CA ALA A 383 32.37 -8.25 -1.51
C ALA A 383 31.06 -8.69 -2.19
N LEU A 384 29.93 -8.02 -1.91
CA LEU A 384 28.63 -8.35 -2.44
C LEU A 384 28.35 -7.66 -3.79
N MET A 385 28.54 -6.35 -3.84
CA MET A 385 28.11 -5.53 -4.96
C MET A 385 29.18 -5.33 -6.05
N LYS A 386 30.43 -5.68 -5.79
CA LYS A 386 31.55 -5.57 -6.75
C LYS A 386 31.60 -4.17 -7.40
N SER A 387 31.49 -4.11 -8.74
CA SER A 387 31.43 -2.87 -9.51
C SER A 387 30.08 -2.12 -9.43
N TYR A 388 29.04 -2.75 -8.89
CA TYR A 388 27.69 -2.19 -8.77
C TYR A 388 27.41 -1.53 -7.41
N ARG A 389 28.45 -1.23 -6.64
CA ARG A 389 28.32 -0.47 -5.37
C ARG A 389 27.64 0.88 -5.59
N LEU A 390 27.11 1.42 -4.50
CA LEU A 390 26.52 2.76 -4.49
C LEU A 390 27.58 3.82 -4.86
N SER A 391 27.20 4.73 -5.75
CA SER A 391 27.97 5.94 -6.00
C SER A 391 27.83 6.92 -4.83
N SER A 392 28.73 7.92 -4.75
CA SER A 392 28.64 8.98 -3.73
C SER A 392 27.29 9.72 -3.77
N VAL A 393 26.76 9.98 -4.98
CA VAL A 393 25.44 10.60 -5.16
C VAL A 393 24.33 9.71 -4.63
N GLN A 394 24.36 8.41 -4.91
CA GLN A 394 23.37 7.47 -4.39
C GLN A 394 23.41 7.35 -2.86
N ASN A 395 24.60 7.37 -2.27
CA ASN A 395 24.76 7.42 -0.82
C ASN A 395 24.21 8.71 -0.20
N LEU A 396 24.41 9.86 -0.86
CA LEU A 396 23.85 11.13 -0.42
C LEU A 396 22.32 11.11 -0.45
N VAL A 397 21.72 10.59 -1.53
CA VAL A 397 20.26 10.42 -1.65
C VAL A 397 19.75 9.47 -0.58
N LEU A 398 20.41 8.34 -0.34
CA LEU A 398 20.00 7.41 0.74
C LEU A 398 20.15 8.02 2.14
N ALA A 399 21.16 8.86 2.37
CA ALA A 399 21.28 9.61 3.62
C ALA A 399 20.10 10.58 3.81
N ALA A 400 19.70 11.30 2.75
CA ALA A 400 18.51 12.15 2.79
C ALA A 400 17.23 11.33 3.02
N ILE A 401 17.07 10.17 2.39
CA ILE A 401 15.96 9.24 2.62
C ILE A 401 15.97 8.72 4.06
N LEU A 402 17.15 8.42 4.62
CA LEU A 402 17.28 8.00 6.02
C LEU A 402 16.83 9.10 6.98
N LEU A 403 17.25 10.33 6.76
CA LEU A 403 16.81 11.48 7.57
C LEU A 403 15.30 11.69 7.47
N PHE A 404 14.74 11.63 6.26
CA PHE A 404 13.29 11.68 6.04
C PHE A 404 12.57 10.54 6.77
N SER A 405 13.10 9.31 6.71
CA SER A 405 12.51 8.16 7.39
C SER A 405 12.58 8.25 8.91
N LEU A 406 13.67 8.79 9.47
CA LEU A 406 13.78 9.05 10.90
C LEU A 406 12.77 10.12 11.35
N PHE A 407 12.65 11.20 10.57
CA PHE A 407 11.64 12.23 10.83
C PHE A 407 10.22 11.66 10.81
N THR A 408 9.87 10.88 9.78
CA THR A 408 8.52 10.27 9.65
C THR A 408 8.27 9.21 10.71
N ALA A 409 9.28 8.46 11.14
CA ALA A 409 9.16 7.53 12.27
C ALA A 409 8.90 8.27 13.59
N TYR A 410 9.59 9.38 13.81
CA TYR A 410 9.39 10.22 15.01
C TYR A 410 7.96 10.79 15.04
N ILE A 411 7.50 11.42 13.95
CA ILE A 411 6.14 11.97 13.90
C ILE A 411 5.07 10.88 13.99
N GLY A 412 5.32 9.71 13.41
CA GLY A 412 4.42 8.56 13.53
C GLY A 412 4.28 8.07 14.96
N LEU A 413 5.40 7.90 15.69
CA LEU A 413 5.38 7.52 17.09
C LEU A 413 4.71 8.58 17.97
N SER A 414 4.99 9.88 17.72
CA SER A 414 4.37 10.99 18.45
C SER A 414 2.86 11.03 18.21
N GLY A 415 2.41 10.84 16.96
CA GLY A 415 1.00 10.82 16.61
C GLY A 415 0.26 9.62 17.22
N VAL A 416 0.88 8.43 17.21
CA VAL A 416 0.33 7.24 17.89
C VAL A 416 0.21 7.49 19.40
N TRP A 417 1.24 8.08 20.02
CA TRP A 417 1.22 8.40 21.45
C TRP A 417 0.09 9.38 21.79
N GLN A 418 -0.05 10.46 21.04
CA GLN A 418 -1.13 11.43 21.21
C GLN A 418 -2.51 10.77 21.09
N THR A 419 -2.71 9.94 20.09
CA THR A 419 -3.99 9.23 19.88
C THR A 419 -4.32 8.30 21.05
N ILE A 420 -3.34 7.55 21.57
CA ILE A 420 -3.54 6.64 22.72
C ILE A 420 -3.86 7.43 24.00
N THR A 421 -3.23 8.55 24.21
CA THR A 421 -3.43 9.37 25.41
C THR A 421 -4.72 10.19 25.38
N SER A 422 -5.34 10.35 24.20
CA SER A 422 -6.63 11.06 24.03
C SER A 422 -7.85 10.12 24.04
N LEU A 423 -7.64 8.79 24.04
CA LEU A 423 -8.68 7.76 24.21
C LEU A 423 -8.97 7.51 25.66
#